data_b97380991c3c3e60a9839736c7031597
#
_entry.id   b97380991c3c3e60a9839736c7031597
#
_cell.length_a   1.000
_cell.length_b   1.000
_cell.length_c   1.000
_cell.angle_alpha   90.00
_cell.angle_beta   90.00
_cell.angle_gamma   90.00
#
_symmetry.space_group_name_H-M   'P 1'
#
loop_
_entity.id
_entity.type
_entity.pdbx_description
1 polymer ?
#
loop_
_entity_poly.entity_id
_entity_poly.type
_entity_poly.pdbx_seq_one_letter_code
_entity_poly.pdbx_strand_id
1 'polypeptide(L)'
;MKAISSMIATILLIAFTVAVGGILSVWFTGLATTQTAGIENKTSGVIKCVGGLLVEEAKIPASPSSISIVNVTYTNSAQYGVVGIYVEIVNDTALVSTLGNTSTLTPGAMGMHSVRIGSGTVTRVRVRGSCEGQAISDDCEPGDACWKSV
;
A
#
# COMPACT_ATOMS: atom_id res chain seq x y z
N MET A 1 -29.91 42.18 -48.92
CA MET A 1 -30.22 40.96 -48.10
C MET A 1 -29.03 40.23 -47.51
N LYS A 2 -27.77 40.64 -47.74
CA LYS A 2 -26.56 39.97 -47.17
C LYS A 2 -26.21 40.37 -45.73
N ALA A 3 -26.63 41.54 -45.23
CA ALA A 3 -26.28 42.02 -43.89
C ALA A 3 -27.04 41.33 -42.73
N ILE A 4 -28.30 40.93 -43.00
CA ILE A 4 -29.15 40.24 -42.02
C ILE A 4 -28.63 38.83 -41.73
N SER A 5 -28.10 38.14 -42.74
CA SER A 5 -27.53 36.79 -42.62
C SER A 5 -26.28 36.77 -41.74
N SER A 6 -25.43 37.79 -41.80
CA SER A 6 -24.23 37.92 -40.98
C SER A 6 -24.59 38.14 -39.50
N MET A 7 -25.57 38.94 -39.18
CA MET A 7 -26.00 39.23 -37.84
C MET A 7 -26.64 38.02 -37.13
N ILE A 8 -27.42 37.26 -37.87
CA ILE A 8 -28.03 36.03 -37.37
C ILE A 8 -26.94 34.97 -37.08
N ALA A 9 -25.93 34.84 -37.95
CA ALA A 9 -24.85 33.90 -37.78
C ALA A 9 -24.02 34.21 -36.49
N THR A 10 -23.74 35.49 -36.21
CA THR A 10 -23.03 35.88 -35.00
C THR A 10 -23.82 35.61 -33.73
N ILE A 11 -25.13 35.88 -33.73
CA ILE A 11 -25.99 35.59 -32.57
C ILE A 11 -26.08 34.10 -32.31
N LEU A 12 -26.22 33.28 -33.33
CA LEU A 12 -26.23 31.83 -33.22
C LEU A 12 -24.90 31.29 -32.71
N LEU A 13 -23.78 31.83 -33.17
CA LEU A 13 -22.45 31.42 -32.69
C LEU A 13 -22.28 31.70 -31.19
N ILE A 14 -22.67 32.90 -30.75
CA ILE A 14 -22.59 33.27 -29.33
C ILE A 14 -23.50 32.38 -28.49
N ALA A 15 -24.75 32.16 -28.92
CA ALA A 15 -25.67 31.30 -28.20
C ALA A 15 -25.13 29.86 -28.06
N PHE A 16 -24.56 29.33 -29.14
CA PHE A 16 -23.96 27.99 -29.15
C PHE A 16 -22.75 27.90 -28.23
N THR A 17 -21.84 28.88 -28.27
CA THR A 17 -20.65 28.87 -27.41
C THR A 17 -20.97 28.95 -25.93
N VAL A 18 -21.97 29.79 -25.54
CA VAL A 18 -22.44 29.88 -24.16
C VAL A 18 -23.11 28.58 -23.70
N ALA A 19 -23.92 27.96 -24.55
CA ALA A 19 -24.60 26.70 -24.26
C ALA A 19 -23.56 25.57 -24.01
N VAL A 20 -22.63 25.40 -24.94
CA VAL A 20 -21.56 24.38 -24.81
C VAL A 20 -20.65 24.65 -23.61
N GLY A 21 -20.27 25.90 -23.39
CA GLY A 21 -19.46 26.29 -22.24
C GLY A 21 -20.14 26.01 -20.90
N GLY A 22 -21.45 26.25 -20.81
CA GLY A 22 -22.26 25.92 -19.64
C GLY A 22 -22.29 24.42 -19.32
N ILE A 23 -22.54 23.59 -20.34
CA ILE A 23 -22.58 22.13 -20.18
C ILE A 23 -21.21 21.61 -19.75
N LEU A 24 -20.13 22.05 -20.40
CA LEU A 24 -18.77 21.64 -20.07
C LEU A 24 -18.36 22.07 -18.66
N SER A 25 -18.75 23.25 -18.22
CA SER A 25 -18.47 23.74 -16.88
C SER A 25 -19.09 22.87 -15.79
N VAL A 26 -20.34 22.48 -15.92
CA VAL A 26 -21.04 21.59 -14.98
C VAL A 26 -20.40 20.21 -14.96
N TRP A 27 -20.09 19.67 -16.12
CA TRP A 27 -19.45 18.36 -16.23
C TRP A 27 -18.04 18.34 -15.61
N PHE A 28 -17.25 19.38 -15.90
CA PHE A 28 -15.89 19.52 -15.35
C PHE A 28 -15.89 19.67 -13.83
N THR A 29 -16.83 20.46 -13.28
CA THR A 29 -16.97 20.63 -11.83
C THR A 29 -17.34 19.31 -11.16
N GLY A 30 -18.27 18.54 -11.73
CA GLY A 30 -18.65 17.22 -11.23
C GLY A 30 -17.49 16.23 -11.24
N LEU A 31 -16.70 16.22 -12.31
CA LEU A 31 -15.52 15.35 -12.41
C LEU A 31 -14.43 15.74 -11.38
N ALA A 32 -14.15 17.04 -11.25
CA ALA A 32 -13.15 17.55 -10.31
C ALA A 32 -13.50 17.20 -8.85
N THR A 33 -14.74 17.40 -8.43
CA THR A 33 -15.18 17.08 -7.06
C THR A 33 -15.11 15.59 -6.75
N THR A 34 -15.51 14.74 -7.69
CA THR A 34 -15.45 13.28 -7.49
C THR A 34 -14.02 12.77 -7.39
N GLN A 35 -13.11 13.29 -8.20
CA GLN A 35 -11.71 12.90 -8.15
C GLN A 35 -10.99 13.39 -6.89
N THR A 36 -11.27 14.64 -6.47
CA THR A 36 -10.64 15.22 -5.27
C THR A 36 -11.04 14.47 -4.01
N ALA A 37 -12.32 14.16 -3.82
CA ALA A 37 -12.78 13.38 -2.67
C ALA A 37 -12.17 11.97 -2.62
N GLY A 38 -11.99 11.34 -3.77
CA GLY A 38 -11.33 10.02 -3.86
C GLY A 38 -9.85 10.06 -3.53
N ILE A 39 -9.16 11.15 -3.87
CA ILE A 39 -7.73 11.33 -3.60
C ILE A 39 -7.49 11.66 -2.12
N GLU A 40 -8.28 12.54 -1.51
CA GLU A 40 -8.13 12.91 -0.10
C GLU A 40 -8.26 11.70 0.82
N ASN A 41 -9.25 10.85 0.62
CA ASN A 41 -9.45 9.66 1.43
C ASN A 41 -8.31 8.65 1.28
N LYS A 42 -7.84 8.40 0.05
CA LYS A 42 -6.71 7.49 -0.20
C LYS A 42 -5.38 8.05 0.31
N THR A 43 -5.12 9.32 0.06
CA THR A 43 -3.86 9.97 0.47
C THR A 43 -3.74 10.07 1.98
N SER A 44 -4.83 10.41 2.67
CA SER A 44 -4.83 10.46 4.13
C SER A 44 -4.54 9.08 4.75
N GLY A 45 -5.13 8.01 4.23
CA GLY A 45 -4.86 6.64 4.67
C GLY A 45 -3.40 6.23 4.41
N VAL A 46 -2.88 6.52 3.22
CA VAL A 46 -1.49 6.19 2.86
C VAL A 46 -0.50 6.91 3.76
N ILE A 47 -0.65 8.23 3.97
CA ILE A 47 0.27 9.01 4.82
C ILE A 47 0.28 8.49 6.26
N LYS A 48 -0.85 8.12 6.80
CA LYS A 48 -0.99 7.61 8.18
C LYS A 48 -0.40 6.21 8.37
N CYS A 49 -0.31 5.44 7.30
CA CYS A 49 0.15 4.06 7.30
C CYS A 49 1.54 3.86 6.67
N VAL A 50 2.15 4.91 6.07
CA VAL A 50 3.50 4.84 5.50
C VAL A 50 4.52 4.48 6.58
N GLY A 51 5.39 3.53 6.27
CA GLY A 51 6.39 3.00 7.21
C GLY A 51 5.76 2.28 8.40
N GLY A 52 4.48 1.88 8.28
CA GLY A 52 3.70 1.39 9.38
C GLY A 52 4.09 0.03 9.92
N LEU A 53 4.80 -0.77 9.14
CA LEU A 53 5.29 -2.07 9.58
C LEU A 53 6.78 -2.14 9.24
N LEU A 54 7.62 -2.42 10.24
CA LEU A 54 9.07 -2.52 10.08
C LEU A 54 9.54 -3.87 10.58
N VAL A 55 10.40 -4.53 9.81
CA VAL A 55 11.12 -5.72 10.26
C VAL A 55 12.34 -5.27 11.05
N GLU A 56 12.31 -5.46 12.36
CA GLU A 56 13.41 -5.10 13.26
C GLU A 56 14.54 -6.13 13.21
N GLU A 57 14.17 -7.41 13.24
CA GLU A 57 15.14 -8.49 13.26
C GLU A 57 14.56 -9.76 12.63
N ALA A 58 15.31 -10.36 11.74
CA ALA A 58 15.04 -11.69 11.20
C ALA A 58 16.23 -12.60 11.52
N LYS A 59 16.04 -13.55 12.45
CA LYS A 59 17.06 -14.56 12.83
C LYS A 59 16.93 -15.76 11.91
N ILE A 60 17.92 -15.94 11.06
CA ILE A 60 17.94 -16.96 10.02
C ILE A 60 19.06 -17.94 10.32
N PRO A 61 18.79 -19.26 10.36
CA PRO A 61 19.82 -20.27 10.54
C PRO A 61 20.85 -20.22 9.41
N ALA A 62 22.12 -20.17 9.74
CA ALA A 62 23.22 -20.12 8.77
C ALA A 62 23.31 -21.39 7.90
N SER A 63 22.83 -22.52 8.43
CA SER A 63 22.78 -23.79 7.71
C SER A 63 21.40 -24.42 7.90
N PRO A 64 20.42 -24.10 7.04
CA PRO A 64 19.08 -24.64 7.18
C PRO A 64 19.09 -26.16 6.98
N SER A 65 18.82 -26.89 8.07
CA SER A 65 18.58 -28.32 8.04
C SER A 65 17.16 -28.61 7.54
N SER A 66 16.77 -29.87 7.50
CA SER A 66 15.47 -30.32 7.00
C SER A 66 14.26 -29.65 7.68
N ILE A 67 14.42 -29.09 8.88
CA ILE A 67 13.42 -28.24 9.55
C ILE A 67 14.19 -27.15 10.30
N SER A 68 14.02 -25.91 9.88
CA SER A 68 14.60 -24.74 10.50
C SER A 68 13.51 -23.77 10.95
N ILE A 69 13.78 -22.99 11.99
CA ILE A 69 12.87 -21.98 12.49
C ILE A 69 13.50 -20.61 12.25
N VAL A 70 12.78 -19.75 11.55
CA VAL A 70 13.12 -18.33 11.39
C VAL A 70 12.26 -17.54 12.35
N ASN A 71 12.91 -16.76 13.21
CA ASN A 71 12.26 -15.87 14.15
C ASN A 71 12.28 -14.46 13.57
N VAL A 72 11.11 -13.86 13.41
CA VAL A 72 10.93 -12.53 12.85
C VAL A 72 10.31 -11.64 13.89
N THR A 73 10.99 -10.55 14.21
CA THR A 73 10.49 -9.48 15.08
C THR A 73 10.17 -8.27 14.22
N TYR A 74 9.00 -7.70 14.42
CA TYR A 74 8.50 -6.56 13.67
C TYR A 74 7.79 -5.56 14.58
N THR A 75 7.79 -4.30 14.17
CA THR A 75 7.21 -3.17 14.93
C THR A 75 6.18 -2.44 14.08
N ASN A 76 5.10 -1.99 14.69
CA ASN A 76 4.17 -1.05 14.08
C ASN A 76 4.64 0.39 14.32
N SER A 77 5.19 1.03 13.31
CA SER A 77 5.61 2.45 13.32
C SER A 77 4.53 3.39 12.79
N ALA A 78 3.38 2.88 12.34
CA ALA A 78 2.25 3.72 11.91
C ALA A 78 1.61 4.44 13.08
N GLN A 79 0.80 5.44 12.75
CA GLN A 79 -0.07 6.11 13.73
C GLN A 79 -1.35 5.32 14.05
N TYR A 80 -1.63 4.27 13.28
CA TYR A 80 -2.83 3.43 13.39
C TYR A 80 -2.48 1.97 13.62
N GLY A 81 -3.46 1.23 14.13
CA GLY A 81 -3.32 -0.20 14.34
C GLY A 81 -3.19 -0.98 13.02
N VAL A 82 -2.31 -1.95 13.00
CA VAL A 82 -2.13 -2.89 11.88
C VAL A 82 -2.81 -4.20 12.22
N VAL A 83 -3.58 -4.73 11.30
CA VAL A 83 -4.32 -5.99 11.44
C VAL A 83 -3.92 -7.00 10.35
N GLY A 84 -4.20 -8.27 10.59
CA GLY A 84 -3.98 -9.33 9.61
C GLY A 84 -2.52 -9.45 9.22
N ILE A 85 -1.62 -9.54 10.20
CA ILE A 85 -0.17 -9.61 9.95
C ILE A 85 0.19 -11.00 9.47
N TYR A 86 0.87 -11.06 8.34
CA TYR A 86 1.44 -12.26 7.75
C TYR A 86 2.95 -12.12 7.67
N VAL A 87 3.65 -13.18 8.02
CA VAL A 87 5.10 -13.29 7.83
C VAL A 87 5.33 -14.24 6.67
N GLU A 88 5.98 -13.76 5.64
CA GLU A 88 6.33 -14.52 4.44
C GLU A 88 7.84 -14.71 4.39
N ILE A 89 8.27 -15.95 4.21
CA ILE A 89 9.67 -16.27 4.01
C ILE A 89 9.82 -16.87 2.64
N VAL A 90 10.68 -16.25 1.85
CA VAL A 90 11.05 -16.72 0.52
C VAL A 90 12.38 -17.45 0.64
N ASN A 91 12.41 -18.69 0.25
CA ASN A 91 13.66 -19.43 0.07
C ASN A 91 13.81 -19.83 -1.41
N ASP A 92 14.95 -20.40 -1.76
CA ASP A 92 15.26 -20.85 -3.12
C ASP A 92 14.34 -21.96 -3.66
N THR A 93 13.54 -22.60 -2.80
CA THR A 93 12.66 -23.71 -3.17
C THR A 93 11.18 -23.40 -3.04
N ALA A 94 10.77 -22.54 -2.13
CA ALA A 94 9.36 -22.27 -1.85
C ALA A 94 9.11 -20.92 -1.15
N LEU A 95 7.88 -20.42 -1.28
CA LEU A 95 7.34 -19.36 -0.46
C LEU A 95 6.58 -19.99 0.72
N VAL A 96 6.98 -19.66 1.93
CA VAL A 96 6.25 -20.02 3.16
C VAL A 96 5.60 -18.78 3.73
N SER A 97 4.27 -18.78 3.82
CA SER A 97 3.50 -17.70 4.40
C SER A 97 2.73 -18.20 5.61
N THR A 98 2.85 -17.52 6.72
CA THR A 98 2.11 -17.84 7.95
C THR A 98 1.46 -16.61 8.55
N LEU A 99 0.27 -16.80 9.13
CA LEU A 99 -0.39 -15.73 9.89
C LEU A 99 0.38 -15.46 11.18
N GLY A 100 0.95 -14.27 11.30
CA GLY A 100 1.76 -13.88 12.44
C GLY A 100 0.94 -13.45 13.65
N ASN A 101 -0.05 -12.59 13.44
CA ASN A 101 -0.90 -12.07 14.51
C ASN A 101 -2.29 -11.73 13.97
N THR A 102 -3.32 -12.23 14.63
CA THR A 102 -4.73 -11.94 14.29
C THR A 102 -5.29 -10.75 15.04
N SER A 103 -4.67 -10.34 16.15
CA SER A 103 -5.05 -9.14 16.89
C SER A 103 -4.44 -7.89 16.28
N THR A 104 -5.05 -6.75 16.58
CA THR A 104 -4.53 -5.45 16.14
C THR A 104 -3.20 -5.16 16.83
N LEU A 105 -2.15 -4.92 16.06
CA LEU A 105 -0.87 -4.42 16.55
C LEU A 105 -0.98 -2.89 16.68
N THR A 106 -1.01 -2.41 17.90
CA THR A 106 -1.14 -0.96 18.19
C THR A 106 0.12 -0.19 17.80
N PRO A 107 0.03 1.14 17.57
CA PRO A 107 1.19 1.97 17.32
C PRO A 107 2.31 1.80 18.37
N GLY A 108 3.53 1.63 17.91
CA GLY A 108 4.70 1.39 18.75
C GLY A 108 4.82 -0.02 19.34
N ALA A 109 3.83 -0.88 19.13
CA ALA A 109 3.91 -2.26 19.62
C ALA A 109 4.80 -3.13 18.72
N MET A 110 5.47 -4.09 19.35
CA MET A 110 6.28 -5.10 18.67
C MET A 110 5.53 -6.44 18.63
N GLY A 111 5.71 -7.15 17.54
CA GLY A 111 5.29 -8.53 17.38
C GLY A 111 6.46 -9.44 17.09
N MET A 112 6.36 -10.70 17.47
CA MET A 112 7.32 -11.73 17.12
C MET A 112 6.60 -12.95 16.58
N HIS A 113 7.11 -13.50 15.50
CA HIS A 113 6.58 -14.72 14.93
C HIS A 113 7.68 -15.68 14.52
N SER A 114 7.45 -16.97 14.81
CA SER A 114 8.37 -18.04 14.45
C SER A 114 7.79 -18.85 13.32
N VAL A 115 8.48 -18.88 12.19
CA VAL A 115 8.07 -19.58 10.98
C VAL A 115 8.94 -20.81 10.78
N ARG A 116 8.32 -21.97 10.63
CA ARG A 116 9.02 -23.20 10.26
C ARG A 116 9.22 -23.23 8.75
N ILE A 117 10.46 -23.39 8.34
CA ILE A 117 10.83 -23.55 6.94
C ILE A 117 11.45 -24.92 6.71
N GLY A 118 11.30 -25.45 5.50
CA GLY A 118 12.01 -26.64 5.04
C GLY A 118 13.48 -26.35 4.73
N SER A 119 14.14 -27.28 4.09
CA SER A 119 15.49 -27.08 3.54
C SER A 119 15.47 -26.01 2.45
N GLY A 120 16.53 -25.24 2.36
CA GLY A 120 16.70 -24.18 1.36
C GLY A 120 17.25 -22.88 1.96
N THR A 121 17.93 -22.10 1.14
CA THR A 121 18.51 -20.82 1.58
C THR A 121 17.42 -19.75 1.58
N VAL A 122 17.23 -19.08 2.71
CA VAL A 122 16.31 -17.93 2.80
C VAL A 122 16.89 -16.76 2.01
N THR A 123 16.12 -16.23 1.11
CA THR A 123 16.50 -15.10 0.25
C THR A 123 15.81 -13.81 0.62
N ARG A 124 14.66 -13.88 1.30
CA ARG A 124 13.89 -12.70 1.74
C ARG A 124 12.95 -13.07 2.88
N VAL A 125 12.80 -12.16 3.80
CA VAL A 125 11.75 -12.17 4.83
C VAL A 125 10.88 -10.94 4.61
N ARG A 126 9.58 -11.14 4.50
CA ARG A 126 8.60 -10.06 4.32
C ARG A 126 7.55 -10.13 5.40
N VAL A 127 7.21 -8.99 5.97
CA VAL A 127 6.07 -8.85 6.88
C VAL A 127 5.02 -7.99 6.19
N ARG A 128 3.78 -8.46 6.15
CA ARG A 128 2.65 -7.78 5.52
C ARG A 128 1.52 -7.61 6.50
N GLY A 129 0.76 -6.54 6.33
CA GLY A 129 -0.43 -6.28 7.13
C GLY A 129 -1.36 -5.30 6.46
N SER A 130 -2.46 -4.99 7.11
CA SER A 130 -3.42 -3.99 6.67
C SER A 130 -3.57 -2.90 7.72
N CYS A 131 -3.39 -1.66 7.32
CA CYS A 131 -3.59 -0.46 8.12
C CYS A 131 -4.69 0.37 7.45
N GLU A 132 -5.82 0.58 8.16
CA GLU A 132 -6.97 1.33 7.62
C GLU A 132 -7.41 0.86 6.21
N GLY A 133 -7.37 -0.46 5.96
CA GLY A 133 -7.69 -1.04 4.66
C GLY A 133 -6.62 -0.88 3.58
N GLN A 134 -5.47 -0.27 3.89
CA GLN A 134 -4.32 -0.20 2.99
C GLN A 134 -3.36 -1.35 3.31
N ALA A 135 -2.94 -2.07 2.26
CA ALA A 135 -1.89 -3.07 2.41
C ALA A 135 -0.54 -2.39 2.62
N ILE A 136 0.15 -2.82 3.67
CA ILE A 136 1.51 -2.36 3.99
C ILE A 136 2.42 -3.57 4.10
N SER A 137 3.68 -3.40 3.76
CA SER A 137 4.68 -4.45 3.90
C SER A 137 6.06 -3.85 4.09
N ASP A 138 6.92 -4.63 4.73
CA ASP A 138 8.35 -4.37 4.83
C ASP A 138 9.14 -5.64 4.56
N ASP A 139 10.28 -5.49 3.92
CA ASP A 139 11.15 -6.58 3.47
C ASP A 139 12.50 -6.51 4.17
N CYS A 140 13.06 -7.67 4.47
CA CYS A 140 14.41 -7.83 4.99
C CYS A 140 15.17 -8.83 4.12
N GLU A 141 16.27 -8.39 3.53
CA GLU A 141 17.10 -9.18 2.62
C GLU A 141 18.51 -9.38 3.17
N PRO A 142 19.27 -10.37 2.66
CA PRO A 142 20.67 -10.56 3.04
C PRO A 142 21.50 -9.29 2.84
N GLY A 143 22.10 -8.79 3.89
CA GLY A 143 22.87 -7.55 3.90
C GLY A 143 22.18 -6.38 4.59
N ASP A 144 20.88 -6.46 4.83
CA ASP A 144 20.15 -5.45 5.60
C ASP A 144 20.47 -5.54 7.10
N ALA A 145 20.28 -4.43 7.81
CA ALA A 145 20.53 -4.35 9.27
C ALA A 145 19.64 -5.31 10.07
N CYS A 146 18.43 -5.58 9.58
CA CYS A 146 17.48 -6.52 10.17
C CYS A 146 17.89 -7.99 10.02
N TRP A 147 18.79 -8.32 9.07
CA TRP A 147 19.20 -9.69 8.79
C TRP A 147 20.25 -10.20 9.77
N LYS A 148 19.95 -11.27 10.50
CA LYS A 148 20.87 -11.91 11.46
C LYS A 148 21.01 -13.39 11.13
N SER A 149 22.18 -13.77 10.64
CA SER A 149 22.56 -15.18 10.49
C SER A 149 22.99 -15.73 11.84
N VAL A 150 22.38 -16.82 12.31
CA VAL A 150 22.61 -17.48 13.60
C VAL A 150 22.90 -18.96 13.43
#